data_021f135bb57d6e317b14b7b26fed8029
#
_entry.id   021f135bb57d6e317b14b7b26fed8029
#
_cell.length_a   1.000
_cell.length_b   1.000
_cell.length_c   1.000
_cell.angle_alpha   90.00
_cell.angle_beta   90.00
_cell.angle_gamma   90.00
#
_symmetry.space_group_name_H-M   'P 1'
#
loop_
_entity.id
_entity.type
_entity.pdbx_description
1 polymer ?
#
loop_
_entity_poly.entity_id
_entity_poly.type
_entity_poly.pdbx_seq_one_letter_code
_entity_poly.pdbx_strand_id
1 'polypeptide(L)'
;GGYSAAFARLSYDIGYLYYLYAGQNEDAGGGDYDFWEIYGSIGKEFGGSLAPSVSVGFAWSPDFYGEDDDGIYVNSSVGVSLPAGINPYFNIGYQDVSGDKTTAGGFDYWHYAVGASKDFGAFTFDISWNDADNYCDGDQSACEAVVFAVSSSW
;
A
#
# COMPACT_ATOMS: atom_id res chain seq x y z
N GLY A 1 -2.07 -14.43 6.30
CA GLY A 1 -2.94 -15.20 5.40
C GLY A 1 -4.18 -14.42 5.05
N GLY A 2 -4.85 -14.77 3.93
CA GLY A 2 -6.02 -14.02 3.48
C GLY A 2 -6.88 -14.83 2.51
N TYR A 3 -7.98 -14.22 2.10
CA TYR A 3 -8.90 -14.74 1.11
C TYR A 3 -9.16 -13.67 0.05
N SER A 4 -8.95 -14.02 -1.20
CA SER A 4 -9.27 -13.17 -2.35
C SER A 4 -10.21 -13.88 -3.31
N ALA A 5 -11.14 -13.16 -3.93
CA ALA A 5 -12.00 -13.67 -4.96
C ALA A 5 -12.39 -12.58 -5.96
N ALA A 6 -12.81 -13.01 -7.14
CA ALA A 6 -13.34 -12.13 -8.16
C ALA A 6 -14.62 -12.75 -8.77
N PHE A 7 -15.65 -11.93 -8.94
CA PHE A 7 -16.92 -12.31 -9.56
C PHE A 7 -17.51 -11.12 -10.33
N ALA A 8 -17.91 -11.33 -11.56
CA ALA A 8 -18.58 -10.32 -12.39
C ALA A 8 -17.83 -8.97 -12.46
N ARG A 9 -16.50 -9.01 -12.58
CA ARG A 9 -15.59 -7.84 -12.59
C ARG A 9 -15.54 -7.07 -11.26
N LEU A 10 -16.01 -7.67 -10.20
CA LEU A 10 -15.82 -7.22 -8.83
C LEU A 10 -14.78 -8.12 -8.20
N SER A 11 -13.75 -7.54 -7.62
CA SER A 11 -12.73 -8.23 -6.85
C SER A 11 -12.79 -7.81 -5.40
N TYR A 12 -12.46 -8.71 -4.50
CA TYR A 12 -12.28 -8.39 -3.10
C TYR A 12 -11.15 -9.24 -2.52
N ASP A 13 -10.47 -8.65 -1.57
CA ASP A 13 -9.41 -9.28 -0.80
C ASP A 13 -9.59 -8.90 0.66
N ILE A 14 -9.39 -9.85 1.55
CA ILE A 14 -9.36 -9.62 2.99
C ILE A 14 -8.30 -10.53 3.60
N GLY A 15 -7.51 -10.02 4.50
CA GLY A 15 -6.46 -10.81 5.10
C GLY A 15 -5.93 -10.27 6.40
N TYR A 16 -5.00 -11.04 6.91
CA TYR A 16 -4.23 -10.77 8.12
C TYR A 16 -2.76 -10.90 7.80
N LEU A 17 -1.97 -9.92 8.20
CA LEU A 17 -0.52 -9.88 8.11
C LEU A 17 0.08 -9.81 9.51
N TYR A 18 1.20 -10.47 9.69
CA TYR A 18 2.04 -10.34 10.86
C TYR A 18 3.44 -9.97 10.40
N TYR A 19 3.96 -8.89 10.94
CA TYR A 19 5.30 -8.39 10.67
C TYR A 19 6.22 -8.78 11.82
N LEU A 20 7.26 -9.54 11.50
CA LEU A 20 8.27 -10.01 12.45
C LEU A 20 9.59 -9.29 12.18
N TYR A 21 10.05 -8.50 13.12
CA TYR A 21 11.32 -7.78 13.05
C TYR A 21 12.42 -8.56 13.78
N ALA A 22 13.00 -9.56 13.11
CA ALA A 22 14.05 -10.39 13.67
C ALA A 22 15.32 -9.58 14.01
N GLY A 23 15.81 -9.71 15.26
CA GLY A 23 17.07 -9.10 15.70
C GLY A 23 16.91 -7.86 16.59
N GLN A 24 15.72 -7.47 16.95
CA GLN A 24 15.47 -6.53 18.03
C GLN A 24 15.58 -7.30 19.37
N ASN A 25 16.57 -6.97 20.19
CA ASN A 25 16.73 -7.58 21.50
C ASN A 25 16.09 -6.67 22.54
N GLU A 26 15.01 -7.11 23.15
CA GLU A 26 14.38 -6.47 24.32
C GLU A 26 15.39 -6.22 25.44
N ASP A 27 16.39 -7.12 25.60
CA ASP A 27 17.46 -7.03 26.59
C ASP A 27 18.41 -5.82 26.39
N ALA A 28 18.35 -5.14 25.24
CA ALA A 28 19.20 -3.98 24.92
C ALA A 28 18.45 -2.63 24.95
N GLY A 29 17.20 -2.62 25.45
CA GLY A 29 16.36 -1.41 25.46
C GLY A 29 15.79 -1.06 24.09
N GLY A 30 15.82 -1.98 23.14
CA GLY A 30 15.07 -1.91 21.88
C GLY A 30 13.62 -2.33 22.14
N GLY A 31 12.65 -1.56 21.65
CA GLY A 31 11.24 -1.93 21.73
C GLY A 31 10.92 -3.15 20.87
N ASP A 32 9.84 -3.82 21.16
CA ASP A 32 9.23 -4.79 20.25
C ASP A 32 8.60 -4.02 19.08
N TYR A 33 9.01 -4.34 17.85
CA TYR A 33 8.47 -3.73 16.63
C TYR A 33 7.59 -4.69 15.85
N ASP A 34 7.35 -5.87 16.41
CA ASP A 34 6.45 -6.84 15.81
C ASP A 34 5.01 -6.31 15.91
N PHE A 35 4.29 -6.40 14.82
CA PHE A 35 2.89 -6.00 14.80
C PHE A 35 2.09 -6.82 13.80
N TRP A 36 0.79 -6.72 13.90
CA TRP A 36 -0.13 -7.36 12.99
C TRP A 36 -1.17 -6.38 12.45
N GLU A 37 -1.69 -6.68 11.29
CA GLU A 37 -2.75 -5.88 10.70
C GLU A 37 -3.83 -6.75 10.04
N ILE A 38 -5.05 -6.23 10.03
CA ILE A 38 -6.13 -6.70 9.20
C ILE A 38 -6.26 -5.74 8.03
N TYR A 39 -6.30 -6.28 6.81
CA TYR A 39 -6.50 -5.48 5.62
C TYR A 39 -7.70 -5.97 4.81
N GLY A 40 -8.27 -5.09 4.00
CA GLY A 40 -9.31 -5.43 3.05
C GLY A 40 -9.33 -4.49 1.87
N SER A 41 -9.74 -5.00 0.72
CA SER A 41 -9.95 -4.19 -0.47
C SER A 41 -11.14 -4.68 -1.29
N ILE A 42 -11.72 -3.76 -2.04
CA ILE A 42 -12.72 -4.04 -3.05
C ILE A 42 -12.38 -3.26 -4.32
N GLY A 43 -12.44 -3.95 -5.45
CA GLY A 43 -12.16 -3.35 -6.75
C GLY A 43 -13.25 -3.67 -7.77
N LYS A 44 -13.39 -2.83 -8.76
CA LYS A 44 -14.28 -3.02 -9.90
C LYS A 44 -13.62 -2.63 -11.20
N GLU A 45 -13.71 -3.55 -12.15
CA GLU A 45 -13.33 -3.30 -13.55
C GLU A 45 -14.59 -3.03 -14.37
N PHE A 46 -14.58 -2.00 -15.18
CA PHE A 46 -15.68 -1.64 -16.06
C PHE A 46 -15.42 -2.18 -17.47
N GLY A 47 -16.47 -2.36 -18.25
CA GLY A 47 -16.36 -2.77 -19.64
C GLY A 47 -15.96 -1.60 -20.55
N GLY A 48 -15.58 -1.97 -21.77
CA GLY A 48 -15.21 -1.00 -22.80
C GLY A 48 -13.78 -1.18 -23.28
N SER A 49 -13.38 -0.39 -24.27
CA SER A 49 -12.05 -0.51 -24.89
C SER A 49 -10.89 -0.07 -24.00
N LEU A 50 -11.18 0.75 -22.99
CA LEU A 50 -10.20 1.21 -22.00
C LEU A 50 -10.28 0.45 -20.69
N ALA A 51 -11.28 -0.43 -20.50
CA ALA A 51 -11.54 -1.22 -19.31
C ALA A 51 -11.15 -0.47 -18.00
N PRO A 52 -11.78 0.70 -17.70
CA PRO A 52 -11.40 1.44 -16.52
C PRO A 52 -11.62 0.60 -15.25
N SER A 53 -10.74 0.77 -14.28
CA SER A 53 -10.80 0.10 -12.99
C SER A 53 -10.74 1.10 -11.85
N VAL A 54 -11.42 0.77 -10.74
CA VAL A 54 -11.31 1.50 -9.50
C VAL A 54 -11.19 0.49 -8.36
N SER A 55 -10.42 0.84 -7.33
CA SER A 55 -10.39 0.07 -6.09
C SER A 55 -10.28 0.98 -4.88
N VAL A 56 -10.73 0.47 -3.75
CA VAL A 56 -10.51 1.06 -2.43
C VAL A 56 -10.05 -0.03 -1.48
N GLY A 57 -9.19 0.35 -0.55
CA GLY A 57 -8.63 -0.57 0.42
C GLY A 57 -8.42 0.11 1.75
N PHE A 58 -8.25 -0.70 2.78
CA PHE A 58 -7.87 -0.27 4.12
C PHE A 58 -6.95 -1.32 4.75
N ALA A 59 -6.14 -0.87 5.70
CA ALA A 59 -5.46 -1.71 6.68
C ALA A 59 -5.60 -1.06 8.06
N TRP A 60 -5.63 -1.89 9.09
CA TRP A 60 -5.71 -1.45 10.48
C TRP A 60 -4.88 -2.38 11.36
N SER A 61 -4.09 -1.77 12.24
CA SER A 61 -3.33 -2.42 13.28
C SER A 61 -3.65 -1.77 14.62
N PRO A 62 -3.94 -2.52 15.66
CA PRO A 62 -4.15 -1.96 17.01
C PRO A 62 -2.85 -1.55 17.70
N ASP A 63 -1.72 -2.15 17.28
CA ASP A 63 -0.40 -1.96 17.87
C ASP A 63 0.59 -1.76 16.72
N PHE A 64 0.49 -0.62 16.01
CA PHE A 64 1.30 -0.35 14.83
C PHE A 64 2.71 0.03 15.26
N TYR A 65 3.70 -0.64 14.67
CA TYR A 65 5.14 -0.36 14.74
C TYR A 65 5.62 0.28 16.06
N GLY A 66 5.98 -0.56 17.02
CA GLY A 66 6.49 -0.13 18.32
C GLY A 66 5.48 -0.27 19.47
N GLU A 67 4.34 -0.93 19.24
CA GLU A 67 3.29 -1.27 20.22
C GLU A 67 2.68 -0.05 20.94
N ASP A 68 2.79 1.15 20.36
CA ASP A 68 2.40 2.38 21.06
C ASP A 68 0.94 2.76 20.83
N ASP A 69 0.34 2.46 19.66
CA ASP A 69 -1.07 2.80 19.39
C ASP A 69 -1.54 2.27 18.01
N ASP A 70 -2.81 2.50 17.70
CA ASP A 70 -3.39 2.02 16.47
C ASP A 70 -2.93 2.80 15.24
N GLY A 71 -2.77 2.07 14.15
CA GLY A 71 -2.52 2.60 12.82
C GLY A 71 -3.67 2.28 11.87
N ILE A 72 -4.12 3.24 11.10
CA ILE A 72 -5.10 3.06 10.04
C ILE A 72 -4.54 3.57 8.71
N TYR A 73 -4.72 2.77 7.67
CA TYR A 73 -4.37 3.13 6.30
C TYR A 73 -5.57 2.95 5.40
N VAL A 74 -5.85 3.94 4.57
CA VAL A 74 -6.88 3.85 3.54
C VAL A 74 -6.30 4.26 2.20
N ASN A 75 -6.72 3.58 1.13
CA ASN A 75 -6.25 3.90 -0.21
C ASN A 75 -7.35 3.81 -1.26
N SER A 76 -7.09 4.42 -2.40
CA SER A 76 -7.90 4.30 -3.61
C SER A 76 -7.00 4.27 -4.83
N SER A 77 -7.37 3.48 -5.82
CA SER A 77 -6.68 3.37 -7.09
C SER A 77 -7.66 3.53 -8.25
N VAL A 78 -7.21 4.17 -9.30
CA VAL A 78 -7.90 4.20 -10.59
C VAL A 78 -6.90 3.83 -11.69
N GLY A 79 -7.36 3.07 -12.68
CA GLY A 79 -6.53 2.66 -13.80
C GLY A 79 -7.34 2.50 -15.08
N VAL A 80 -6.64 2.41 -16.20
CA VAL A 80 -7.23 2.09 -17.50
C VAL A 80 -6.30 1.14 -18.25
N SER A 81 -6.87 0.30 -19.13
CA SER A 81 -6.09 -0.56 -20.02
C SER A 81 -6.04 0.04 -21.41
N LEU A 82 -4.87 0.47 -21.84
CA LEU A 82 -4.65 1.01 -23.17
C LEU A 82 -4.31 -0.10 -24.19
N PRO A 83 -4.46 0.19 -25.49
CA PRO A 83 -3.93 -0.70 -26.54
C PRO A 83 -2.46 -1.05 -26.31
N ALA A 84 -2.05 -2.22 -26.76
CA ALA A 84 -0.72 -2.80 -26.55
C ALA A 84 -0.40 -3.24 -25.10
N GLY A 85 -1.42 -3.38 -24.23
CA GLY A 85 -1.28 -3.89 -22.87
C GLY A 85 -0.54 -2.97 -21.92
N ILE A 86 -0.64 -1.67 -22.13
CA ILE A 86 -0.13 -0.66 -21.20
C ILE A 86 -1.27 -0.26 -20.27
N ASN A 87 -1.05 -0.30 -18.97
CA ASN A 87 -2.04 -0.06 -17.93
C ASN A 87 -1.59 1.09 -17.02
N PRO A 88 -1.81 2.37 -17.42
CA PRO A 88 -1.55 3.49 -16.53
C PRO A 88 -2.52 3.50 -15.36
N TYR A 89 -2.02 3.96 -14.22
CA TYR A 89 -2.78 4.06 -12.98
C TYR A 89 -2.39 5.28 -12.13
N PHE A 90 -3.28 5.64 -11.23
CA PHE A 90 -3.05 6.58 -10.16
C PHE A 90 -3.53 5.98 -8.84
N ASN A 91 -2.70 6.08 -7.82
CA ASN A 91 -3.03 5.69 -6.46
C ASN A 91 -2.93 6.90 -5.53
N ILE A 92 -3.81 6.94 -4.54
CA ILE A 92 -3.75 7.87 -3.42
C ILE A 92 -4.04 7.09 -2.15
N GLY A 93 -3.30 7.37 -1.09
CA GLY A 93 -3.52 6.77 0.21
C GLY A 93 -3.28 7.75 1.34
N TYR A 94 -3.86 7.45 2.48
CA TYR A 94 -3.70 8.20 3.72
C TYR A 94 -3.37 7.22 4.84
N GLN A 95 -2.30 7.49 5.55
CA GLN A 95 -1.89 6.79 6.76
C GLN A 95 -2.10 7.73 7.94
N ASP A 96 -2.71 7.21 8.99
CA ASP A 96 -2.79 7.84 10.31
C ASP A 96 -2.30 6.85 11.35
N VAL A 97 -1.33 7.26 12.13
CA VAL A 97 -0.81 6.49 13.26
C VAL A 97 -1.02 7.33 14.51
N SER A 98 -1.97 6.91 15.34
CA SER A 98 -2.17 7.48 16.64
C SER A 98 -0.96 7.09 17.50
N GLY A 99 -0.23 8.00 18.09
CA GLY A 99 0.89 7.68 18.97
C GLY A 99 0.71 8.34 20.32
N ASP A 100 1.23 7.75 21.38
CA ASP A 100 1.39 8.50 22.63
C ASP A 100 2.35 9.64 22.37
N LYS A 101 1.80 10.85 22.36
CA LYS A 101 2.47 12.13 22.05
C LYS A 101 3.66 12.45 22.97
N THR A 102 4.06 11.51 23.81
CA THR A 102 5.13 11.68 24.80
C THR A 102 6.46 11.06 24.38
N THR A 103 6.50 10.08 23.47
CA THR A 103 7.76 9.37 23.16
C THR A 103 8.08 9.27 21.66
N ALA A 104 7.10 9.07 20.81
CA ALA A 104 7.21 9.17 19.35
C ALA A 104 5.86 9.65 18.85
N GLY A 105 5.67 10.94 18.69
CA GLY A 105 4.38 11.51 18.33
C GLY A 105 3.73 10.76 17.17
N GLY A 106 2.41 10.58 17.23
CA GLY A 106 1.64 10.08 16.11
C GLY A 106 1.93 10.90 14.85
N PHE A 107 1.86 10.27 13.71
CA PHE A 107 2.10 10.92 12.43
C PHE A 107 1.00 10.54 11.44
N ASP A 108 0.72 11.46 10.53
CA ASP A 108 -0.16 11.22 9.42
C ASP A 108 0.47 11.73 8.13
N TYR A 109 0.19 11.06 7.03
CA TYR A 109 0.65 11.50 5.71
C TYR A 109 -0.24 11.00 4.59
N TRP A 110 -0.25 11.76 3.51
CA TRP A 110 -0.77 11.32 2.23
C TRP A 110 0.36 10.79 1.37
N HIS A 111 0.09 9.76 0.60
CA HIS A 111 0.97 9.35 -0.47
C HIS A 111 0.25 9.29 -1.81
N TYR A 112 1.01 9.49 -2.86
CA TYR A 112 0.54 9.50 -4.23
C TYR A 112 1.46 8.63 -5.09
N ALA A 113 0.87 7.89 -6.03
CA ALA A 113 1.65 7.19 -7.04
C ALA A 113 1.00 7.35 -8.41
N VAL A 114 1.81 7.69 -9.39
CA VAL A 114 1.43 7.68 -10.81
C VAL A 114 2.34 6.70 -11.52
N GLY A 115 1.75 5.69 -12.14
CA GLY A 115 2.54 4.64 -12.76
C GLY A 115 1.88 4.04 -14.00
N ALA A 116 2.61 3.12 -14.60
CA ALA A 116 2.11 2.29 -15.68
C ALA A 116 2.75 0.91 -15.62
N SER A 117 1.92 -0.12 -15.80
CA SER A 117 2.39 -1.48 -15.92
C SER A 117 2.20 -2.02 -17.34
N LYS A 118 2.95 -3.06 -17.67
CA LYS A 118 2.82 -3.81 -18.92
C LYS A 118 3.16 -5.26 -18.74
N ASP A 119 2.27 -6.11 -19.27
CA ASP A 119 2.44 -7.56 -19.28
C ASP A 119 3.25 -8.03 -20.49
N PHE A 120 4.23 -8.91 -20.22
CA PHE A 120 5.00 -9.65 -21.22
C PHE A 120 5.04 -11.13 -20.84
N GLY A 121 4.14 -11.91 -21.40
CA GLY A 121 4.00 -13.33 -21.05
C GLY A 121 3.60 -13.51 -19.59
N ALA A 122 4.44 -14.17 -18.80
CA ALA A 122 4.22 -14.39 -17.36
C ALA A 122 4.76 -13.26 -16.48
N PHE A 123 5.35 -12.22 -17.07
CA PHE A 123 5.96 -11.13 -16.33
C PHE A 123 5.16 -9.84 -16.51
N THR A 124 4.98 -9.11 -15.41
CA THR A 124 4.47 -7.74 -15.39
C THR A 124 5.62 -6.81 -15.02
N PHE A 125 5.88 -5.83 -15.86
CA PHE A 125 6.81 -4.74 -15.62
C PHE A 125 6.02 -3.50 -15.19
N ASP A 126 6.49 -2.83 -14.17
CA ASP A 126 5.87 -1.62 -13.63
C ASP A 126 6.91 -0.52 -13.44
N ILE A 127 6.49 0.70 -13.70
CA ILE A 127 7.23 1.91 -13.37
C ILE A 127 6.26 2.91 -12.73
N SER A 128 6.65 3.46 -11.59
CA SER A 128 5.87 4.49 -10.91
C SER A 128 6.73 5.60 -10.33
N TRP A 129 6.20 6.80 -10.33
CA TRP A 129 6.64 7.90 -9.50
C TRP A 129 5.77 7.92 -8.25
N ASN A 130 6.42 8.02 -7.10
CA ASN A 130 5.78 7.99 -5.79
C ASN A 130 6.23 9.21 -5.01
N ASP A 131 5.34 9.76 -4.22
CA ASP A 131 5.57 10.89 -3.32
C ASP A 131 4.73 10.73 -2.06
N ALA A 132 5.23 11.24 -0.93
CA ALA A 132 4.51 11.24 0.34
C ALA A 132 4.59 12.62 1.00
N ASP A 133 3.45 13.23 1.23
CA ASP A 133 3.32 14.52 1.89
C ASP A 133 3.43 14.36 3.42
N ASN A 134 4.09 15.31 4.09
CA ASN A 134 4.28 15.37 5.55
C ASN A 134 5.10 14.24 6.21
N TYR A 135 5.62 13.29 5.45
CA TYR A 135 6.38 12.16 6.00
C TYR A 135 7.88 12.49 6.18
N CYS A 136 8.43 13.34 5.33
CA CYS A 136 9.86 13.68 5.32
C CYS A 136 10.09 15.05 5.96
N ASP A 137 10.45 15.06 7.23
CA ASP A 137 10.77 16.27 7.99
C ASP A 137 11.88 17.09 7.32
N GLY A 138 11.49 18.18 6.64
CA GLY A 138 12.39 19.21 6.16
C GLY A 138 13.09 19.00 4.80
N ASP A 139 13.09 17.81 4.24
CA ASP A 139 13.59 17.54 2.89
C ASP A 139 12.54 16.80 2.05
N GLN A 140 11.70 17.54 1.37
CA GLN A 140 10.64 17.02 0.49
C GLN A 140 11.19 16.08 -0.60
N SER A 141 12.44 16.27 -1.03
CA SER A 141 13.04 15.39 -2.04
C SER A 141 13.33 13.97 -1.55
N ALA A 142 13.37 13.75 -0.25
CA ALA A 142 13.58 12.43 0.33
C ALA A 142 12.33 11.52 0.24
N CYS A 143 11.14 12.09 0.00
CA CYS A 143 9.89 11.36 -0.16
C CYS A 143 9.59 10.96 -1.59
N GLU A 144 10.21 11.62 -2.56
CA GLU A 144 10.00 11.32 -3.96
C GLU A 144 10.86 10.12 -4.41
N ALA A 145 10.26 9.16 -5.09
CA ALA A 145 10.98 8.03 -5.66
C ALA A 145 10.39 7.57 -6.98
N VAL A 146 11.25 7.20 -7.92
CA VAL A 146 10.85 6.40 -9.08
C VAL A 146 11.14 4.94 -8.78
N VAL A 147 10.12 4.10 -8.85
CA VAL A 147 10.19 2.67 -8.56
C VAL A 147 10.02 1.88 -9.84
N PHE A 148 10.89 0.88 -10.03
CA PHE A 148 10.75 -0.13 -11.07
C PHE A 148 10.50 -1.46 -10.40
N ALA A 149 9.44 -2.16 -10.82
CA ALA A 149 9.11 -3.47 -10.29
C ALA A 149 8.92 -4.49 -11.43
N VAL A 150 9.23 -5.74 -11.13
CA VAL A 150 8.95 -6.88 -12.00
C VAL A 150 8.30 -7.94 -11.14
N SER A 151 7.14 -8.43 -11.57
CA SER A 151 6.42 -9.52 -10.92
C SER A 151 6.11 -10.63 -11.91
N SER A 152 5.88 -11.84 -11.41
CA SER A 152 5.40 -12.96 -12.23
C SER A 152 4.37 -13.78 -11.47
N SER A 153 3.38 -14.29 -12.19
CA SER A 153 2.37 -15.24 -11.70
C SER A 153 2.45 -16.55 -12.48
N TRP A 154 2.44 -17.69 -11.79
CA TRP A 154 2.42 -19.04 -12.35
C TRP A 154 1.37 -19.91 -11.67
#